data_8976ee49afc1e233ebd79107cc29fc77
#
_entry.id   8976ee49afc1e233ebd79107cc29fc77
#
_cell.length_a   1.000
_cell.length_b   1.000
_cell.length_c   1.000
_cell.angle_alpha   90.00
_cell.angle_beta   90.00
_cell.angle_gamma   90.00
#
_symmetry.space_group_name_H-M   'P 1'
#
loop_
_entity.id
_entity.type
_entity.pdbx_description
1 polymer ?
#
loop_
_entity_poly.entity_id
_entity_poly.type
_entity_poly.pdbx_seq_one_letter_code
_entity_poly.pdbx_strand_id
1 'polypeptide(L)'
;VLKTRIGRHLNDVYGISGKILITCNPKKNWLYREFYKPWKEGKLEAPYAFIQALVQDNPYATEDYIDTLRNTRDKVTKERLYYGNWEYDNDPTALCDYDAICDLFANEHVKPIGLSTGAADLAMKGRDRFVGGHWVGNVCYIRLDQEYSTGKSIETDLKNMMIQWKIPRSMMIVDSDGLGSYLESYLNGIKEFHGGTRPINPEYDNLKSECAFKLAELINNRQIRIICTEAQRERIMEELSVLKQDHIDADTRKKGIISKENMKDILGHSPDYLDMLIMAMLFRIKPIPKRPKAKLGQI
;
A
#
# COMPACT_ATOMS: atom_id res chain seq x y z
N VAL A 1 -0.07 21.01 5.14
CA VAL A 1 0.58 22.10 4.38
C VAL A 1 -0.42 23.13 3.90
N LEU A 2 -1.58 22.78 3.30
CA LEU A 2 -2.58 23.76 2.82
C LEU A 2 -3.08 24.69 3.94
N LYS A 3 -3.46 24.15 5.11
CA LYS A 3 -3.98 24.93 6.26
C LYS A 3 -3.02 26.02 6.73
N THR A 4 -1.71 25.82 6.64
CA THR A 4 -0.71 26.78 7.09
C THR A 4 -0.43 27.89 6.09
N ARG A 5 -1.06 27.84 4.90
CA ARG A 5 -0.88 28.81 3.84
C ARG A 5 -2.08 29.75 3.64
N ILE A 6 -3.18 29.51 4.34
CA ILE A 6 -4.39 30.30 4.25
C ILE A 6 -4.31 31.43 5.30
N GLY A 7 -4.73 32.64 4.94
CA GLY A 7 -4.82 33.72 5.89
C GLY A 7 -3.51 34.45 6.21
N ARG A 8 -2.53 34.41 5.30
CA ARG A 8 -1.21 35.01 5.51
C ARG A 8 -1.13 36.50 5.15
N HIS A 9 -2.11 37.04 4.40
CA HIS A 9 -2.00 38.42 3.87
C HIS A 9 -3.33 39.12 3.97
N LEU A 10 -3.34 40.23 4.73
CA LEU A 10 -4.45 41.19 4.89
C LEU A 10 -5.80 40.61 5.35
N ASN A 11 -5.86 39.36 5.80
CA ASN A 11 -7.10 38.72 6.25
C ASN A 11 -7.66 39.41 7.51
N ASP A 12 -6.79 39.79 8.41
CA ASP A 12 -7.09 40.57 9.62
C ASP A 12 -7.58 41.97 9.30
N VAL A 13 -7.01 42.61 8.28
CA VAL A 13 -7.37 43.98 7.84
C VAL A 13 -8.79 43.98 7.25
N TYR A 14 -9.17 42.96 6.50
CA TYR A 14 -10.48 42.86 5.84
C TYR A 14 -11.49 42.03 6.61
N GLY A 15 -11.14 41.48 7.78
CA GLY A 15 -12.01 40.61 8.56
C GLY A 15 -12.40 39.32 7.86
N ILE A 16 -11.55 38.81 6.98
CA ILE A 16 -11.80 37.60 6.16
C ILE A 16 -11.16 36.39 6.81
N SER A 17 -11.96 35.37 7.11
CA SER A 17 -11.43 34.05 7.51
C SER A 17 -11.03 33.24 6.29
N GLY A 18 -9.81 32.71 6.28
CA GLY A 18 -9.35 31.82 5.24
C GLY A 18 -10.17 30.51 5.22
N LYS A 19 -10.63 30.11 4.04
CA LYS A 19 -11.43 28.88 3.83
C LYS A 19 -10.77 27.99 2.78
N ILE A 20 -10.93 26.67 2.93
CA ILE A 20 -10.58 25.68 1.90
C ILE A 20 -11.86 25.00 1.49
N LEU A 21 -12.14 24.98 0.20
CA LEU A 21 -13.17 24.17 -0.40
C LEU A 21 -12.51 23.02 -1.17
N ILE A 22 -12.92 21.79 -0.90
CA ILE A 22 -12.44 20.58 -1.58
C ILE A 22 -13.66 19.93 -2.22
N THR A 23 -13.61 19.71 -3.53
CA THR A 23 -14.63 18.96 -4.26
C THR A 23 -14.04 17.62 -4.69
N CYS A 24 -14.82 16.55 -4.54
CA CYS A 24 -14.40 15.20 -4.93
C CYS A 24 -15.61 14.30 -5.16
N ASN A 25 -15.39 13.21 -5.90
CA ASN A 25 -16.34 12.12 -5.95
C ASN A 25 -16.12 11.14 -4.80
N PRO A 26 -17.17 10.44 -4.33
CA PRO A 26 -17.07 9.43 -3.29
C PRO A 26 -15.97 8.41 -3.58
N LYS A 27 -15.04 8.27 -2.64
CA LYS A 27 -14.01 7.23 -2.63
C LYS A 27 -13.53 7.05 -1.19
N LYS A 28 -13.31 5.81 -0.73
CA LYS A 28 -12.70 5.55 0.58
C LYS A 28 -11.20 5.90 0.51
N ASN A 29 -10.89 7.15 0.86
CA ASN A 29 -9.56 7.73 0.94
C ASN A 29 -9.47 8.62 2.19
N TRP A 30 -8.46 9.50 2.27
CA TRP A 30 -8.29 10.39 3.40
C TRP A 30 -9.50 11.34 3.62
N LEU A 31 -10.22 11.76 2.55
CA LEU A 31 -11.43 12.58 2.66
C LEU A 31 -12.58 11.82 3.32
N TYR A 32 -12.74 10.52 3.00
CA TYR A 32 -13.68 9.66 3.68
C TYR A 32 -13.39 9.59 5.18
N ARG A 33 -12.14 9.34 5.54
CA ARG A 33 -11.71 9.19 6.95
C ARG A 33 -11.83 10.49 7.75
N GLU A 34 -11.36 11.60 7.17
CA GLU A 34 -11.26 12.87 7.89
C GLU A 34 -12.57 13.68 7.90
N PHE A 35 -13.45 13.50 6.92
CA PHE A 35 -14.64 14.34 6.76
C PHE A 35 -15.93 13.53 6.70
N TYR A 36 -16.08 12.58 5.77
CA TYR A 36 -17.36 11.89 5.57
C TYR A 36 -17.73 10.99 6.76
N LYS A 37 -16.83 10.11 7.21
CA LYS A 37 -17.10 9.18 8.32
C LYS A 37 -17.42 9.92 9.63
N PRO A 38 -16.62 10.91 10.08
CA PRO A 38 -16.96 11.71 11.25
C PRO A 38 -18.28 12.48 11.10
N TRP A 39 -18.58 13.01 9.91
CA TRP A 39 -19.85 13.68 9.65
C TRP A 39 -21.03 12.70 9.79
N LYS A 40 -20.93 11.53 9.18
CA LYS A 40 -21.96 10.49 9.25
C LYS A 40 -22.20 10.00 10.68
N GLU A 41 -21.17 9.94 11.49
CA GLU A 41 -21.22 9.57 12.91
C GLU A 41 -21.62 10.75 13.83
N GLY A 42 -21.86 11.94 13.30
CA GLY A 42 -22.17 13.14 14.09
C GLY A 42 -21.01 13.64 14.95
N LYS A 43 -19.76 13.28 14.55
CA LYS A 43 -18.53 13.62 15.28
C LYS A 43 -17.64 14.63 14.55
N LEU A 44 -18.09 15.16 13.42
CA LEU A 44 -17.29 16.17 12.68
C LEU A 44 -17.32 17.48 13.43
N GLU A 45 -16.17 17.89 13.97
CA GLU A 45 -16.03 19.08 14.78
C GLU A 45 -15.73 20.34 13.93
N ALA A 46 -16.14 21.51 14.42
CA ALA A 46 -15.75 22.78 13.83
C ALA A 46 -14.22 22.94 13.83
N PRO A 47 -13.62 23.60 12.82
CA PRO A 47 -14.24 24.38 11.75
C PRO A 47 -14.56 23.58 10.47
N TYR A 48 -14.64 22.28 10.55
CA TYR A 48 -14.87 21.41 9.37
C TYR A 48 -16.36 21.25 9.08
N ALA A 49 -16.68 21.22 7.79
CA ALA A 49 -18.00 20.90 7.30
C ALA A 49 -17.92 19.92 6.14
N PHE A 50 -18.87 19.01 6.06
CA PHE A 50 -19.06 18.13 4.93
C PHE A 50 -20.44 18.42 4.33
N ILE A 51 -20.47 18.61 3.00
CA ILE A 51 -21.72 18.83 2.25
C ILE A 51 -21.77 17.77 1.17
N GLN A 52 -22.77 16.90 1.23
CA GLN A 52 -23.06 15.97 0.15
C GLN A 52 -23.84 16.71 -0.92
N ALA A 53 -23.35 16.67 -2.16
CA ALA A 53 -24.03 17.19 -3.33
C ALA A 53 -24.13 16.08 -4.38
N LEU A 54 -25.32 15.86 -4.90
CA LEU A 54 -25.61 14.86 -5.92
C LEU A 54 -25.77 15.52 -7.27
N VAL A 55 -25.68 14.74 -8.36
CA VAL A 55 -25.90 15.26 -9.70
C VAL A 55 -27.31 15.87 -9.85
N GLN A 56 -28.31 15.32 -9.13
CA GLN A 56 -29.69 15.80 -9.13
C GLN A 56 -29.84 17.16 -8.42
N ASP A 57 -28.90 17.54 -7.56
CA ASP A 57 -28.92 18.84 -6.87
C ASP A 57 -28.37 19.96 -7.77
N ASN A 58 -27.80 19.63 -8.91
CA ASN A 58 -27.25 20.60 -9.84
C ASN A 58 -28.32 21.07 -10.86
N PRO A 59 -28.84 22.30 -10.74
CA PRO A 59 -29.89 22.81 -11.63
C PRO A 59 -29.44 22.97 -13.09
N TYR A 60 -28.12 22.89 -13.35
CA TYR A 60 -27.54 23.03 -14.68
C TYR A 60 -27.19 21.65 -15.31
N ALA A 61 -27.39 20.56 -14.60
CA ALA A 61 -27.19 19.22 -15.15
C ALA A 61 -28.27 18.93 -16.19
N THR A 62 -27.88 18.47 -17.37
CA THR A 62 -28.84 18.06 -18.39
C THR A 62 -29.47 16.72 -18.05
N GLU A 63 -30.72 16.51 -18.46
CA GLU A 63 -31.42 15.22 -18.28
C GLU A 63 -30.63 14.06 -18.92
N ASP A 64 -30.04 14.28 -20.12
CA ASP A 64 -29.22 13.27 -20.78
C ASP A 64 -28.01 12.85 -19.93
N TYR A 65 -27.38 13.79 -19.23
CA TYR A 65 -26.24 13.48 -18.35
C TYR A 65 -26.70 12.70 -17.11
N ILE A 66 -27.81 13.12 -16.50
CA ILE A 66 -28.41 12.44 -15.36
C ILE A 66 -28.81 11.00 -15.75
N ASP A 67 -29.45 10.84 -16.92
CA ASP A 67 -29.85 9.54 -17.44
C ASP A 67 -28.64 8.66 -17.80
N THR A 68 -27.59 9.24 -18.33
CA THR A 68 -26.33 8.52 -18.57
C THR A 68 -25.78 7.92 -17.30
N LEU A 69 -25.71 8.69 -16.21
CA LEU A 69 -25.25 8.19 -14.90
C LEU A 69 -26.23 7.16 -14.31
N ARG A 70 -27.54 7.40 -14.43
CA ARG A 70 -28.61 6.48 -13.96
C ARG A 70 -28.54 5.12 -14.66
N ASN A 71 -28.23 5.11 -15.96
CA ASN A 71 -28.20 3.91 -16.79
C ASN A 71 -26.81 3.31 -16.96
N THR A 72 -25.79 3.85 -16.27
CA THR A 72 -24.44 3.28 -16.27
C THR A 72 -24.49 1.83 -15.82
N ARG A 73 -23.90 0.93 -16.63
CA ARG A 73 -23.83 -0.52 -16.34
C ARG A 73 -22.88 -0.84 -15.21
N ASP A 74 -21.82 -0.07 -15.08
CA ASP A 74 -20.89 -0.21 -13.96
C ASP A 74 -21.56 0.24 -12.64
N LYS A 75 -21.84 -0.75 -11.80
CA LYS A 75 -22.53 -0.55 -10.53
C LYS A 75 -21.73 0.35 -9.58
N VAL A 76 -20.40 0.22 -9.56
CA VAL A 76 -19.51 1.04 -8.70
C VAL A 76 -19.61 2.51 -9.12
N THR A 77 -19.47 2.79 -10.41
CA THR A 77 -19.60 4.14 -10.96
C THR A 77 -20.98 4.73 -10.67
N LYS A 78 -22.05 3.96 -10.86
CA LYS A 78 -23.43 4.40 -10.56
C LYS A 78 -23.62 4.76 -9.08
N GLU A 79 -23.19 3.88 -8.17
CA GLU A 79 -23.28 4.13 -6.73
C GLU A 79 -22.52 5.41 -6.33
N ARG A 80 -21.33 5.59 -6.86
CA ARG A 80 -20.48 6.74 -6.54
C ARG A 80 -20.97 8.06 -7.15
N LEU A 81 -21.24 8.06 -8.45
CA LEU A 81 -21.51 9.31 -9.18
C LEU A 81 -22.98 9.69 -9.21
N TYR A 82 -23.89 8.72 -9.25
CA TYR A 82 -25.34 8.98 -9.26
C TYR A 82 -25.93 9.05 -7.85
N TYR A 83 -25.60 8.06 -6.99
CA TYR A 83 -26.11 8.02 -5.62
C TYR A 83 -25.24 8.72 -4.58
N GLY A 84 -24.04 9.16 -4.95
CA GLY A 84 -23.08 9.79 -4.02
C GLY A 84 -22.71 8.89 -2.84
N ASN A 85 -22.70 7.58 -3.07
CA ASN A 85 -22.50 6.58 -2.02
C ASN A 85 -21.01 6.41 -1.69
N TRP A 86 -20.63 6.89 -0.53
CA TRP A 86 -19.26 6.77 -0.01
C TRP A 86 -18.93 5.41 0.58
N GLU A 87 -19.97 4.63 0.93
CA GLU A 87 -19.77 3.29 1.48
C GLU A 87 -19.64 2.23 0.39
N TYR A 88 -19.98 2.58 -0.83
CA TYR A 88 -19.91 1.67 -1.95
C TYR A 88 -18.48 1.67 -2.53
N ASP A 89 -17.65 0.83 -1.95
CA ASP A 89 -16.29 0.57 -2.39
C ASP A 89 -16.02 -0.94 -2.50
N ASN A 90 -17.06 -1.70 -2.84
CA ASN A 90 -16.89 -3.09 -3.21
C ASN A 90 -16.43 -3.15 -4.67
N ASP A 91 -15.17 -2.78 -4.90
CA ASP A 91 -14.48 -3.19 -6.09
C ASP A 91 -14.21 -4.70 -5.94
N PRO A 92 -14.91 -5.58 -6.67
CA PRO A 92 -14.73 -7.02 -6.53
C PRO A 92 -13.31 -7.47 -6.91
N THR A 93 -12.56 -6.59 -7.58
CA THR A 93 -11.18 -6.83 -7.95
C THR A 93 -10.20 -6.49 -6.83
N ALA A 94 -10.58 -5.65 -5.86
CA ALA A 94 -9.72 -5.24 -4.76
C ALA A 94 -9.35 -6.46 -3.90
N LEU A 95 -8.06 -6.67 -3.68
CA LEU A 95 -7.57 -7.79 -2.85
C LEU A 95 -7.62 -7.46 -1.35
N CYS A 96 -7.50 -6.19 -0.99
CA CYS A 96 -7.50 -5.77 0.41
C CYS A 96 -8.76 -4.98 0.75
N ASP A 97 -9.39 -5.33 1.86
CA ASP A 97 -10.48 -4.56 2.45
C ASP A 97 -9.95 -3.23 2.98
N TYR A 98 -10.62 -2.12 2.68
CA TYR A 98 -10.19 -0.80 3.12
C TYR A 98 -10.04 -0.68 4.65
N ASP A 99 -11.00 -1.23 5.42
CA ASP A 99 -10.93 -1.20 6.88
C ASP A 99 -9.73 -2.04 7.40
N ALA A 100 -9.40 -3.14 6.71
CA ALA A 100 -8.23 -3.94 7.04
C ALA A 100 -6.92 -3.20 6.77
N ILE A 101 -6.86 -2.39 5.70
CA ILE A 101 -5.73 -1.50 5.42
C ILE A 101 -5.59 -0.44 6.53
N CYS A 102 -6.69 0.16 6.98
CA CYS A 102 -6.66 1.12 8.09
C CYS A 102 -6.16 0.51 9.39
N ASP A 103 -6.56 -0.73 9.68
CA ASP A 103 -6.20 -1.47 10.90
C ASP A 103 -4.72 -1.87 10.97
N LEU A 104 -4.00 -1.94 9.83
CA LEU A 104 -2.58 -2.30 9.78
C LEU A 104 -1.71 -1.54 10.77
N PHE A 105 -2.03 -0.28 11.03
CA PHE A 105 -1.23 0.62 11.87
C PHE A 105 -1.65 0.57 13.34
N ALA A 106 -2.82 -0.01 13.63
CA ALA A 106 -3.42 -0.10 14.96
C ALA A 106 -3.49 -1.53 15.52
N ASN A 107 -3.05 -2.55 14.79
CA ASN A 107 -3.13 -3.97 15.17
C ASN A 107 -2.17 -4.33 16.33
N GLU A 108 -2.39 -3.77 17.51
CA GLU A 108 -1.52 -3.98 18.69
C GLU A 108 -1.47 -5.43 19.19
N HIS A 109 -2.46 -6.25 18.84
CA HIS A 109 -2.50 -7.67 19.14
C HIS A 109 -1.41 -8.46 18.39
N VAL A 110 -0.96 -7.94 17.21
CA VAL A 110 0.14 -8.53 16.45
C VAL A 110 1.46 -8.12 17.11
N LYS A 111 2.10 -9.07 17.78
CA LYS A 111 3.36 -8.84 18.51
C LYS A 111 4.58 -9.18 17.64
N PRO A 112 5.71 -8.48 17.84
CA PRO A 112 6.95 -8.73 17.09
C PRO A 112 7.66 -9.98 17.61
N ILE A 113 7.07 -11.16 17.36
CA ILE A 113 7.59 -12.46 17.77
C ILE A 113 7.90 -13.29 16.54
N GLY A 114 9.12 -13.79 16.43
CA GLY A 114 9.53 -14.63 15.33
C GLY A 114 10.90 -14.27 14.76
N LEU A 115 11.13 -14.68 13.51
CA LEU A 115 12.37 -14.41 12.82
C LEU A 115 12.47 -12.97 12.36
N SER A 116 13.68 -12.43 12.44
CA SER A 116 14.03 -11.14 11.85
C SER A 116 14.31 -11.34 10.36
N THR A 117 13.52 -10.67 9.50
CA THR A 117 13.69 -10.71 8.05
C THR A 117 13.66 -9.30 7.48
N GLY A 118 14.19 -9.11 6.28
CA GLY A 118 14.17 -7.81 5.59
C GLY A 118 13.71 -7.95 4.15
N ALA A 119 13.06 -6.91 3.66
CA ALA A 119 12.73 -6.76 2.24
C ALA A 119 13.00 -5.32 1.81
N ALA A 120 13.52 -5.12 0.59
CA ALA A 120 13.74 -3.78 0.08
C ALA A 120 13.47 -3.70 -1.43
N ASP A 121 12.67 -2.70 -1.82
CA ASP A 121 12.52 -2.29 -3.21
C ASP A 121 13.59 -1.23 -3.52
N LEU A 122 14.42 -1.54 -4.52
CA LEU A 122 15.63 -0.78 -4.81
C LEU A 122 15.35 0.22 -5.93
N ALA A 123 15.57 1.49 -5.67
CA ALA A 123 15.53 2.51 -6.71
C ALA A 123 16.83 3.32 -6.72
N MET A 124 17.37 3.55 -7.93
CA MET A 124 18.42 4.54 -8.17
C MET A 124 17.81 5.72 -8.93
N LYS A 125 18.45 6.87 -8.85
CA LYS A 125 18.18 8.13 -9.61
C LYS A 125 16.92 8.11 -10.47
N GLY A 126 15.78 8.56 -9.95
CA GLY A 126 14.52 8.60 -10.69
C GLY A 126 13.36 9.10 -9.85
N ARG A 127 12.15 8.69 -10.26
CA ARG A 127 10.90 9.00 -9.53
C ARG A 127 10.52 7.93 -8.51
N ASP A 128 11.19 6.77 -8.55
CA ASP A 128 10.92 5.64 -7.67
C ASP A 128 11.73 5.79 -6.38
N ARG A 129 11.20 5.31 -5.26
CA ARG A 129 11.80 5.43 -3.91
C ARG A 129 12.53 4.15 -3.54
N PHE A 130 13.67 4.28 -2.87
CA PHE A 130 14.30 3.16 -2.18
C PHE A 130 13.61 2.94 -0.84
N VAL A 131 12.86 1.84 -0.71
CA VAL A 131 12.08 1.50 0.49
C VAL A 131 12.57 0.20 1.09
N GLY A 132 12.79 0.17 2.41
CA GLY A 132 13.21 -1.03 3.13
C GLY A 132 12.40 -1.28 4.39
N GLY A 133 11.88 -2.50 4.51
CA GLY A 133 11.10 -3.00 5.65
C GLY A 133 11.86 -4.07 6.45
N HIS A 134 11.94 -3.87 7.76
CA HIS A 134 12.39 -4.87 8.72
C HIS A 134 11.19 -5.56 9.36
N TRP A 135 11.14 -6.86 9.29
CA TRP A 135 10.06 -7.67 9.84
C TRP A 135 10.53 -8.49 11.02
N VAL A 136 9.73 -8.52 12.10
CA VAL A 136 9.86 -9.47 13.21
C VAL A 136 8.53 -10.22 13.30
N GLY A 137 8.51 -11.47 12.84
CA GLY A 137 7.26 -12.18 12.62
C GLY A 137 6.38 -11.41 11.64
N ASN A 138 5.18 -11.02 12.04
CA ASN A 138 4.23 -10.27 11.22
C ASN A 138 4.19 -8.76 11.52
N VAL A 139 5.14 -8.23 12.28
CA VAL A 139 5.29 -6.78 12.47
C VAL A 139 6.35 -6.25 11.52
N CYS A 140 5.96 -5.29 10.67
CA CYS A 140 6.85 -4.58 9.75
C CYS A 140 7.22 -3.21 10.32
N TYR A 141 8.50 -2.89 10.30
CA TYR A 141 9.02 -1.56 10.60
C TYR A 141 9.60 -0.97 9.32
N ILE A 142 9.10 0.18 8.86
CA ILE A 142 9.71 0.90 7.75
C ILE A 142 11.03 1.52 8.25
N ARG A 143 12.15 1.11 7.69
CA ARG A 143 13.50 1.49 8.12
C ARG A 143 14.25 2.33 7.11
N LEU A 144 13.99 2.12 5.84
CA LEU A 144 14.57 2.88 4.74
C LEU A 144 13.43 3.48 3.92
N ASP A 145 13.58 4.76 3.57
CA ASP A 145 12.62 5.52 2.77
C ASP A 145 13.37 6.72 2.17
N GLN A 146 13.89 6.57 0.97
CA GLN A 146 14.74 7.55 0.31
C GLN A 146 14.23 7.86 -1.09
N GLU A 147 14.08 9.14 -1.40
CA GLU A 147 13.71 9.61 -2.75
C GLU A 147 14.89 9.57 -3.73
N TYR A 148 16.10 9.55 -3.18
CA TYR A 148 17.31 9.55 -3.97
C TYR A 148 18.33 8.61 -3.36
N SER A 149 18.83 7.69 -4.17
CA SER A 149 19.87 6.76 -3.76
C SER A 149 20.90 6.53 -4.88
N THR A 150 22.06 6.03 -4.50
CA THR A 150 23.14 5.59 -5.40
C THR A 150 23.46 4.13 -5.08
N GLY A 151 24.06 3.40 -6.02
CA GLY A 151 24.44 2.01 -5.76
C GLY A 151 25.26 1.83 -4.47
N LYS A 152 26.19 2.78 -4.19
CA LYS A 152 27.01 2.77 -2.97
C LYS A 152 26.20 3.07 -1.70
N SER A 153 25.24 4.01 -1.76
CA SER A 153 24.38 4.29 -0.59
C SER A 153 23.46 3.11 -0.31
N ILE A 154 22.85 2.51 -1.34
CA ILE A 154 22.02 1.31 -1.20
C ILE A 154 22.76 0.18 -0.51
N GLU A 155 23.99 -0.13 -0.97
CA GLU A 155 24.84 -1.16 -0.36
C GLU A 155 25.11 -0.86 1.12
N THR A 156 25.48 0.38 1.43
CA THR A 156 25.79 0.82 2.80
C THR A 156 24.55 0.72 3.69
N ASP A 157 23.40 1.21 3.23
CA ASP A 157 22.17 1.24 4.00
C ASP A 157 21.60 -0.15 4.25
N LEU A 158 21.66 -1.04 3.25
CA LEU A 158 21.27 -2.45 3.45
C LEU A 158 22.20 -3.16 4.43
N LYS A 159 23.52 -2.93 4.38
CA LYS A 159 24.47 -3.48 5.36
C LYS A 159 24.16 -2.98 6.76
N ASN A 160 23.96 -1.67 6.92
CA ASN A 160 23.63 -1.06 8.20
C ASN A 160 22.30 -1.60 8.75
N MET A 161 21.28 -1.71 7.90
CA MET A 161 19.98 -2.27 8.27
C MET A 161 20.11 -3.72 8.76
N MET A 162 20.87 -4.57 8.05
CA MET A 162 21.10 -5.96 8.44
C MET A 162 21.85 -6.07 9.77
N ILE A 163 22.88 -5.25 9.98
CA ILE A 163 23.67 -5.24 11.23
C ILE A 163 22.83 -4.74 12.40
N GLN A 164 22.22 -3.57 12.24
CA GLN A 164 21.47 -2.89 13.31
C GLN A 164 20.28 -3.73 13.81
N TRP A 165 19.58 -4.37 12.89
CA TRP A 165 18.36 -5.12 13.20
C TRP A 165 18.58 -6.63 13.22
N LYS A 166 19.85 -7.07 13.17
CA LYS A 166 20.25 -8.48 13.25
C LYS A 166 19.52 -9.34 12.21
N ILE A 167 19.39 -8.86 10.99
CA ILE A 167 18.80 -9.58 9.87
C ILE A 167 19.88 -10.45 9.25
N PRO A 168 19.75 -11.80 9.26
CA PRO A 168 20.69 -12.65 8.55
C PRO A 168 20.65 -12.36 7.03
N ARG A 169 21.78 -12.40 6.35
CA ARG A 169 21.83 -12.17 4.89
C ARG A 169 20.85 -13.07 4.13
N SER A 170 20.76 -14.33 4.49
CA SER A 170 19.80 -15.29 3.89
C SER A 170 18.32 -14.97 4.18
N MET A 171 18.05 -13.99 5.06
CA MET A 171 16.73 -13.50 5.40
C MET A 171 16.49 -12.05 4.93
N MET A 172 17.38 -11.52 4.11
CA MET A 172 17.20 -10.26 3.38
C MET A 172 16.85 -10.59 1.94
N ILE A 173 15.80 -9.93 1.41
CA ILE A 173 15.35 -10.07 0.03
C ILE A 173 15.28 -8.69 -0.64
N VAL A 174 15.71 -8.62 -1.89
CA VAL A 174 15.71 -7.39 -2.69
C VAL A 174 15.13 -7.68 -4.07
N ASP A 175 14.57 -6.65 -4.71
CA ASP A 175 14.18 -6.78 -6.11
C ASP A 175 15.42 -6.90 -6.99
N SER A 176 15.40 -7.88 -7.91
CA SER A 176 16.51 -8.13 -8.83
C SER A 176 16.34 -7.48 -10.20
N ASP A 177 15.13 -7.02 -10.53
CA ASP A 177 14.80 -6.50 -11.84
C ASP A 177 15.41 -5.09 -12.04
N GLY A 178 16.72 -5.03 -12.20
CA GLY A 178 17.45 -3.82 -12.56
C GLY A 178 18.76 -3.55 -11.79
N LEU A 179 18.84 -3.90 -10.51
CA LEU A 179 20.00 -3.63 -9.65
C LEU A 179 20.52 -4.87 -8.93
N GLY A 180 19.74 -5.95 -8.88
CA GLY A 180 20.04 -7.15 -8.10
C GLY A 180 21.39 -7.75 -8.49
N SER A 181 21.69 -7.88 -9.78
CA SER A 181 22.96 -8.44 -10.26
C SER A 181 24.20 -7.61 -9.85
N TYR A 182 24.04 -6.29 -9.70
CA TYR A 182 25.11 -5.43 -9.19
C TYR A 182 25.32 -5.68 -7.68
N LEU A 183 24.24 -5.80 -6.92
CA LEU A 183 24.31 -5.98 -5.47
C LEU A 183 24.74 -7.40 -5.06
N GLU A 184 24.46 -8.42 -5.88
CA GLU A 184 24.89 -9.78 -5.60
C GLU A 184 26.43 -9.89 -5.42
N SER A 185 27.19 -9.13 -6.19
CA SER A 185 28.65 -9.06 -6.07
C SER A 185 29.13 -8.44 -4.75
N TYR A 186 28.35 -7.52 -4.13
CA TYR A 186 28.73 -6.78 -2.92
C TYR A 186 28.02 -7.27 -1.65
N LEU A 187 26.83 -7.87 -1.79
CA LEU A 187 26.00 -8.35 -0.69
C LEU A 187 25.74 -9.85 -0.79
N ASN A 188 26.80 -10.62 -1.05
CA ASN A 188 26.73 -12.06 -1.19
C ASN A 188 25.90 -12.71 -0.07
N GLY A 189 24.96 -13.58 -0.44
CA GLY A 189 24.09 -14.34 0.44
C GLY A 189 22.72 -13.68 0.78
N ILE A 190 22.40 -12.52 0.20
CA ILE A 190 21.02 -12.01 0.19
C ILE A 190 20.20 -12.76 -0.85
N LYS A 191 18.88 -12.70 -0.72
CA LYS A 191 17.97 -13.31 -1.71
C LYS A 191 17.52 -12.28 -2.72
N GLU A 192 17.45 -12.70 -3.96
CA GLU A 192 16.82 -11.95 -5.04
C GLU A 192 15.36 -12.37 -5.21
N PHE A 193 14.50 -11.39 -5.45
CA PHE A 193 13.11 -11.61 -5.78
C PHE A 193 12.92 -11.49 -7.29
N HIS A 194 12.57 -12.60 -7.91
CA HIS A 194 12.21 -12.65 -9.33
C HIS A 194 10.71 -12.81 -9.46
N GLY A 195 9.98 -11.70 -9.43
CA GLY A 195 8.52 -11.69 -9.36
C GLY A 195 7.81 -12.41 -10.50
N GLY A 196 8.38 -12.36 -11.72
CA GLY A 196 7.86 -13.02 -12.92
C GLY A 196 8.08 -14.54 -12.98
N THR A 197 8.81 -15.13 -12.03
CA THR A 197 9.09 -16.58 -12.04
C THR A 197 7.86 -17.41 -11.68
N ARG A 198 7.99 -18.74 -11.89
CA ARG A 198 6.92 -19.71 -11.59
C ARG A 198 6.51 -19.64 -10.12
N PRO A 199 5.20 -19.57 -9.80
CA PRO A 199 4.71 -19.59 -8.43
C PRO A 199 4.93 -20.99 -7.79
N ILE A 200 4.85 -21.03 -6.46
CA ILE A 200 4.89 -22.29 -5.71
C ILE A 200 3.54 -23.02 -5.87
N ASN A 201 2.44 -22.28 -5.68
CA ASN A 201 1.10 -22.79 -5.95
C ASN A 201 0.70 -22.48 -7.41
N PRO A 202 0.40 -23.51 -8.24
CA PRO A 202 0.08 -23.33 -9.66
C PRO A 202 -1.23 -22.59 -9.95
N GLU A 203 -2.03 -22.26 -8.93
CA GLU A 203 -3.23 -21.42 -9.07
C GLU A 203 -2.91 -19.96 -9.42
N TYR A 204 -1.67 -19.50 -9.19
CA TYR A 204 -1.25 -18.14 -9.46
C TYR A 204 -0.49 -18.02 -10.78
N ASP A 205 -0.54 -16.84 -11.40
CA ASP A 205 0.16 -16.57 -12.65
C ASP A 205 1.69 -16.61 -12.48
N ASN A 206 2.18 -15.97 -11.43
CA ASN A 206 3.59 -15.84 -11.14
C ASN A 206 3.83 -15.70 -9.62
N LEU A 207 5.10 -15.68 -9.23
CA LEU A 207 5.51 -15.59 -7.83
C LEU A 207 5.07 -14.26 -7.18
N LYS A 208 5.08 -13.14 -7.91
CA LYS A 208 4.62 -11.85 -7.41
C LYS A 208 3.13 -11.88 -7.06
N SER A 209 2.33 -12.48 -7.94
CA SER A 209 0.88 -12.66 -7.68
C SER A 209 0.63 -13.52 -6.45
N GLU A 210 1.32 -14.66 -6.30
CA GLU A 210 1.19 -15.51 -5.12
C GLU A 210 1.54 -14.76 -3.82
N CYS A 211 2.64 -14.00 -3.82
CA CYS A 211 3.03 -13.16 -2.69
C CYS A 211 2.00 -12.06 -2.39
N ALA A 212 1.44 -11.43 -3.43
CA ALA A 212 0.44 -10.38 -3.29
C ALA A 212 -0.87 -10.90 -2.68
N PHE A 213 -1.35 -12.06 -3.12
CA PHE A 213 -2.52 -12.70 -2.52
C PHE A 213 -2.26 -13.13 -1.07
N LYS A 214 -1.03 -13.60 -0.75
CA LYS A 214 -0.66 -13.90 0.63
C LYS A 214 -0.61 -12.66 1.51
N LEU A 215 -0.12 -11.54 0.99
CA LEU A 215 -0.15 -10.25 1.68
C LEU A 215 -1.60 -9.83 1.97
N ALA A 216 -2.47 -9.87 0.97
CA ALA A 216 -3.88 -9.51 1.10
C ALA A 216 -4.60 -10.42 2.11
N GLU A 217 -4.38 -11.72 2.08
CA GLU A 217 -4.91 -12.67 3.08
C GLU A 217 -4.54 -12.24 4.52
N LEU A 218 -3.27 -11.96 4.76
CA LEU A 218 -2.80 -11.58 6.10
C LEU A 218 -3.32 -10.20 6.53
N ILE A 219 -3.48 -9.26 5.60
CA ILE A 219 -4.06 -7.94 5.85
C ILE A 219 -5.54 -8.08 6.24
N ASN A 220 -6.34 -8.76 5.41
CA ASN A 220 -7.78 -8.93 5.62
C ASN A 220 -8.09 -9.67 6.94
N ASN A 221 -7.22 -10.59 7.33
CA ASN A 221 -7.29 -11.30 8.61
C ASN A 221 -6.69 -10.51 9.80
N ARG A 222 -6.28 -9.25 9.63
CA ARG A 222 -5.64 -8.40 10.67
C ARG A 222 -4.42 -9.06 11.31
N GLN A 223 -3.66 -9.82 10.54
CA GLN A 223 -2.48 -10.56 11.02
C GLN A 223 -1.16 -9.82 10.79
N ILE A 224 -1.19 -8.62 10.22
CA ILE A 224 -0.02 -7.76 10.01
C ILE A 224 -0.18 -6.47 10.81
N ARG A 225 0.93 -5.97 11.34
CA ARG A 225 1.07 -4.62 11.88
C ARG A 225 2.23 -3.92 11.19
N ILE A 226 2.01 -2.64 10.80
CA ILE A 226 3.06 -1.79 10.20
C ILE A 226 3.34 -0.62 11.13
N ILE A 227 4.62 -0.39 11.41
CA ILE A 227 5.11 0.72 12.23
C ILE A 227 5.90 1.66 11.31
N CYS A 228 5.38 2.86 11.13
CA CYS A 228 5.88 3.86 10.20
C CYS A 228 5.49 5.28 10.64
N THR A 229 5.99 6.29 9.94
CA THR A 229 5.55 7.69 10.10
C THR A 229 4.17 7.91 9.46
N GLU A 230 3.51 9.03 9.79
CA GLU A 230 2.19 9.35 9.21
C GLU A 230 2.27 9.55 7.68
N ALA A 231 3.30 10.19 7.18
CA ALA A 231 3.49 10.35 5.73
C ALA A 231 3.67 9.01 4.99
N GLN A 232 4.40 8.08 5.60
CA GLN A 232 4.57 6.72 5.09
C GLN A 232 3.25 5.95 5.15
N ARG A 233 2.48 6.11 6.22
CA ARG A 233 1.17 5.50 6.39
C ARG A 233 0.22 5.87 5.27
N GLU A 234 0.09 7.17 4.97
CA GLU A 234 -0.79 7.64 3.90
C GLU A 234 -0.42 6.99 2.56
N ARG A 235 0.87 6.96 2.25
CA ARG A 235 1.36 6.37 1.01
C ARG A 235 1.16 4.85 0.94
N ILE A 236 1.43 4.13 2.02
CA ILE A 236 1.18 2.68 2.10
C ILE A 236 -0.31 2.37 1.90
N MET A 237 -1.20 3.16 2.52
CA MET A 237 -2.65 2.98 2.34
C MET A 237 -3.08 3.22 0.89
N GLU A 238 -2.53 4.25 0.26
CA GLU A 238 -2.80 4.56 -1.15
C GLU A 238 -2.33 3.43 -2.07
N GLU A 239 -1.10 2.96 -1.90
CA GLU A 239 -0.53 1.88 -2.70
C GLU A 239 -1.26 0.54 -2.50
N LEU A 240 -1.66 0.19 -1.27
CA LEU A 240 -2.46 -1.01 -1.00
C LEU A 240 -3.87 -0.92 -1.60
N SER A 241 -4.44 0.27 -1.72
CA SER A 241 -5.78 0.47 -2.29
C SER A 241 -5.86 0.14 -3.79
N VAL A 242 -4.74 0.14 -4.49
CA VAL A 242 -4.68 -0.22 -5.91
C VAL A 242 -4.25 -1.66 -6.16
N LEU A 243 -4.02 -2.44 -5.10
CA LEU A 243 -3.74 -3.87 -5.23
C LEU A 243 -5.02 -4.61 -5.62
N LYS A 244 -5.12 -4.99 -6.89
CA LYS A 244 -6.31 -5.59 -7.49
C LYS A 244 -5.98 -6.90 -8.20
N GLN A 245 -6.94 -7.81 -8.18
CA GLN A 245 -6.90 -9.01 -9.01
C GLN A 245 -7.13 -8.63 -10.47
N ASP A 246 -6.37 -9.26 -11.36
CA ASP A 246 -6.58 -9.18 -12.79
C ASP A 246 -7.52 -10.31 -13.25
N HIS A 247 -8.32 -10.06 -14.31
CA HIS A 247 -9.15 -11.06 -14.99
C HIS A 247 -10.12 -11.89 -14.12
N ILE A 248 -10.98 -11.23 -13.34
CA ILE A 248 -12.00 -11.91 -12.50
C ILE A 248 -12.99 -12.75 -13.33
N ASP A 249 -13.31 -12.34 -14.55
CA ASP A 249 -14.38 -12.94 -15.35
C ASP A 249 -13.99 -14.23 -16.10
N ALA A 250 -12.81 -14.76 -15.86
CA ALA A 250 -12.31 -15.94 -16.56
C ALA A 250 -12.11 -17.13 -15.62
N ASP A 251 -13.14 -17.94 -15.45
CA ASP A 251 -13.16 -19.16 -14.61
C ASP A 251 -12.00 -20.16 -14.84
N THR A 252 -11.28 -20.01 -15.95
CA THR A 252 -10.18 -20.92 -16.34
C THR A 252 -8.80 -20.31 -16.20
N ARG A 253 -8.67 -19.05 -15.81
CA ARG A 253 -7.38 -18.36 -15.68
C ARG A 253 -6.83 -18.45 -14.26
N LYS A 254 -5.50 -18.46 -14.19
CA LYS A 254 -4.78 -18.37 -12.92
C LYS A 254 -5.01 -17.00 -12.28
N LYS A 255 -4.86 -16.94 -10.96
CA LYS A 255 -5.00 -15.72 -10.20
C LYS A 255 -3.79 -14.81 -10.43
N GLY A 256 -4.02 -13.65 -11.05
CA GLY A 256 -3.03 -12.61 -11.29
C GLY A 256 -3.38 -11.33 -10.57
N ILE A 257 -2.44 -10.39 -10.56
CA ILE A 257 -2.65 -9.00 -10.12
C ILE A 257 -2.44 -8.06 -11.31
N ILE A 258 -3.07 -6.90 -11.28
CA ILE A 258 -2.86 -5.87 -12.31
C ILE A 258 -1.38 -5.50 -12.42
N SER A 259 -0.94 -5.08 -13.61
CA SER A 259 0.45 -4.76 -13.87
C SER A 259 0.96 -3.56 -13.04
N LYS A 260 2.28 -3.47 -12.85
CA LYS A 260 2.92 -2.32 -12.17
C LYS A 260 2.64 -1.01 -12.92
N GLU A 261 2.57 -1.05 -14.24
CA GLU A 261 2.24 0.10 -15.10
C GLU A 261 0.83 0.60 -14.80
N ASN A 262 -0.17 -0.28 -14.76
CA ASN A 262 -1.53 0.07 -14.41
C ASN A 262 -1.64 0.65 -12.98
N MET A 263 -0.88 0.11 -12.02
CA MET A 263 -0.81 0.69 -10.67
C MET A 263 -0.21 2.10 -10.70
N LYS A 264 0.90 2.31 -11.46
CA LYS A 264 1.52 3.64 -11.63
C LYS A 264 0.58 4.65 -12.28
N ASP A 265 -0.20 4.24 -13.26
CA ASP A 265 -1.18 5.12 -13.93
C ASP A 265 -2.28 5.58 -12.96
N ILE A 266 -2.72 4.71 -12.06
CA ILE A 266 -3.73 5.04 -11.04
C ILE A 266 -3.14 5.93 -9.94
N LEU A 267 -1.91 5.64 -9.49
CA LEU A 267 -1.25 6.32 -8.38
C LEU A 267 -0.58 7.63 -8.79
N GLY A 268 -0.09 7.72 -10.03
CA GLY A 268 0.80 8.79 -10.48
C GLY A 268 2.26 8.62 -10.03
N HIS A 269 2.59 7.52 -9.36
CA HIS A 269 3.94 7.16 -8.91
C HIS A 269 4.11 5.64 -8.79
N SER A 270 5.33 5.18 -8.56
CA SER A 270 5.64 3.76 -8.34
C SER A 270 5.09 3.25 -7.00
N PRO A 271 4.55 2.01 -6.94
CA PRO A 271 4.07 1.39 -5.70
C PRO A 271 5.21 0.73 -4.90
N ASP A 272 6.21 1.53 -4.49
CA ASP A 272 7.47 1.04 -3.94
C ASP A 272 7.31 0.36 -2.57
N TYR A 273 6.41 0.88 -1.71
CA TYR A 273 6.06 0.23 -0.43
C TYR A 273 5.31 -1.07 -0.66
N LEU A 274 4.36 -1.08 -1.60
CA LEU A 274 3.60 -2.28 -1.93
C LEU A 274 4.52 -3.38 -2.48
N ASP A 275 5.45 -3.04 -3.38
CA ASP A 275 6.42 -3.99 -3.93
C ASP A 275 7.32 -4.57 -2.82
N MET A 276 7.81 -3.74 -1.90
CA MET A 276 8.57 -4.20 -0.72
C MET A 276 7.75 -5.12 0.18
N LEU A 277 6.47 -4.81 0.44
CA LEU A 277 5.58 -5.64 1.26
C LEU A 277 5.28 -6.99 0.58
N ILE A 278 5.05 -7.00 -0.73
CA ILE A 278 4.82 -8.21 -1.52
C ILE A 278 6.04 -9.13 -1.45
N MET A 279 7.25 -8.60 -1.69
CA MET A 279 8.49 -9.39 -1.65
C MET A 279 8.71 -10.06 -0.29
N ALA A 280 8.39 -9.38 0.81
CA ALA A 280 8.51 -9.94 2.14
C ALA A 280 7.68 -11.20 2.35
N MET A 281 6.60 -11.40 1.58
CA MET A 281 5.74 -12.58 1.67
C MET A 281 6.42 -13.85 1.19
N LEU A 282 7.52 -13.75 0.43
CA LEU A 282 8.29 -14.93 0.04
C LEU A 282 8.71 -15.78 1.23
N PHE A 283 9.05 -15.15 2.36
CA PHE A 283 9.41 -15.87 3.59
C PHE A 283 8.22 -16.54 4.29
N ARG A 284 6.98 -16.29 3.84
CA ARG A 284 5.76 -16.86 4.43
C ARG A 284 5.15 -17.95 3.55
N ILE A 285 5.38 -17.87 2.25
CA ILE A 285 4.94 -18.94 1.32
C ILE A 285 5.98 -20.06 1.19
N LYS A 286 7.29 -19.76 1.37
CA LYS A 286 8.37 -20.77 1.42
C LYS A 286 8.64 -21.14 2.88
N PRO A 287 8.50 -22.41 3.28
CA PRO A 287 8.87 -22.83 4.62
C PRO A 287 10.37 -22.58 4.85
N ILE A 288 10.69 -21.87 5.92
CA ILE A 288 12.08 -21.65 6.33
C ILE A 288 12.61 -22.98 6.86
N PRO A 289 13.73 -23.52 6.32
CA PRO A 289 14.32 -24.75 6.83
C PRO A 289 14.58 -24.60 8.33
N LYS A 290 14.00 -25.51 9.14
CA LYS A 290 14.31 -25.56 10.56
C LYS A 290 15.82 -25.88 10.68
N ARG A 291 16.59 -25.02 11.36
CA ARG A 291 17.99 -25.33 11.70
C ARG A 291 18.01 -26.69 12.38
N PRO A 292 18.82 -27.65 11.92
CA PRO A 292 19.01 -28.89 12.65
C PRO A 292 19.46 -28.52 14.06
N LYS A 293 18.78 -29.05 15.07
CA LYS A 293 19.25 -28.93 16.47
C LYS A 293 20.66 -29.51 16.49
N ALA A 294 21.66 -28.69 16.85
CA ALA A 294 22.98 -29.22 17.10
C ALA A 294 22.85 -30.34 18.13
N LYS A 295 23.23 -31.56 17.75
CA LYS A 295 23.38 -32.64 18.72
C LYS A 295 24.53 -32.19 19.61
N LEU A 296 24.24 -31.80 20.84
CA LEU A 296 25.28 -31.72 21.88
C LEU A 296 25.88 -33.14 21.97
N GLY A 297 27.09 -33.27 21.48
CA GLY A 297 27.87 -34.51 21.69
C GLY A 297 28.02 -34.70 23.17
N GLN A 298 27.57 -35.85 23.64
CA GLN A 298 27.99 -36.36 24.93
C GLN A 298 29.51 -36.61 24.84
N ILE A 299 30.27 -35.83 25.61
CA ILE A 299 31.67 -36.15 25.93
C ILE A 299 31.66 -37.07 27.14
#